data_3c0b3f65e18e45fe804136f5a526344f
#
_entry.id   3c0b3f65e18e45fe804136f5a526344f
#
_cell.length_a   1.000
_cell.length_b   1.000
_cell.length_c   1.000
_cell.angle_alpha   90.00
_cell.angle_beta   90.00
_cell.angle_gamma   90.00
#
_symmetry.space_group_name_H-M   'P 1'
#
loop_
_entity.id
_entity.type
_entity.pdbx_description
1 polymer ?
#
loop_
_entity_poly.entity_id
_entity_poly.type
_entity_poly.pdbx_seq_one_letter_code
_entity_poly.pdbx_strand_id
1 'polypeptide(L)'
;PYRRQRQMCIRDRYYNIVGRTFFNNSIPEDLWEAAQLDGCGYLGFFFKIVLPLSKAVIAVIALWAAVGQWNSYFNALIYIRSESLQPLQIVLRSILVGNQTMSAMSTGAAAVEAKQMADLIKYAIIVVSSAPIMCMYPLVQKYFNQGVMLGSLKG
;
A
#
# COMPACT_ATOMS: atom_id res chain seq x y z
N PRO A 1 5.00 -10.16 -24.23
CA PRO A 1 5.43 -8.87 -23.65
C PRO A 1 4.28 -7.87 -23.47
N TYR A 2 3.37 -7.75 -24.44
CA TYR A 2 2.28 -6.75 -24.42
C TYR A 2 1.30 -6.86 -23.25
N ARG A 3 1.06 -8.04 -22.70
CA ARG A 3 0.09 -8.23 -21.61
C ARG A 3 0.58 -7.71 -20.25
N ARG A 4 1.87 -7.77 -19.97
CA ARG A 4 2.48 -7.20 -18.75
C ARG A 4 2.50 -5.68 -18.78
N GLN A 5 2.82 -5.07 -19.91
CA GLN A 5 2.78 -3.61 -20.08
C GLN A 5 1.35 -3.07 -19.90
N ARG A 6 0.34 -3.80 -20.35
CA ARG A 6 -1.07 -3.38 -20.23
C ARG A 6 -1.56 -3.35 -18.79
N GLN A 7 -1.14 -4.28 -17.94
CA GLN A 7 -1.50 -4.28 -16.50
C GLN A 7 -0.76 -3.21 -15.71
N MET A 8 0.52 -2.95 -16.01
CA MET A 8 1.25 -1.82 -15.46
C MET A 8 0.58 -0.50 -15.85
N CYS A 9 0.25 -0.31 -17.12
CA CYS A 9 -0.40 0.90 -17.63
C CYS A 9 -1.77 1.19 -16.98
N ILE A 10 -2.57 0.17 -16.61
CA ILE A 10 -3.88 0.37 -15.97
C ILE A 10 -3.69 0.87 -14.53
N ARG A 11 -2.77 0.28 -13.78
CA ARG A 11 -2.50 0.65 -12.38
C ARG A 11 -1.86 2.03 -12.29
N ASP A 12 -0.90 2.32 -13.16
CA ASP A 12 -0.24 3.62 -13.24
C ASP A 12 -1.21 4.72 -13.66
N ARG A 13 -2.16 4.42 -14.54
CA ARG A 13 -3.19 5.37 -14.98
C ARG A 13 -4.07 5.84 -13.81
N TYR A 14 -4.43 4.94 -12.89
CA TYR A 14 -5.24 5.30 -11.73
C TYR A 14 -4.51 6.30 -10.82
N TYR A 15 -3.26 6.03 -10.47
CA TYR A 15 -2.46 6.95 -9.65
C TYR A 15 -2.24 8.30 -10.33
N ASN A 16 -2.02 8.29 -11.65
CA ASN A 16 -1.86 9.50 -12.43
C ASN A 16 -3.15 10.34 -12.46
N ILE A 17 -4.33 9.70 -12.61
CA ILE A 17 -5.61 10.41 -12.59
C ILE A 17 -5.84 11.04 -11.21
N VAL A 18 -5.65 10.30 -10.13
CA VAL A 18 -5.81 10.82 -8.77
C VAL A 18 -4.85 11.99 -8.50
N GLY A 19 -3.58 11.83 -8.85
CA GLY A 19 -2.58 12.90 -8.71
C GLY A 19 -2.97 14.14 -9.52
N ARG A 20 -3.30 13.97 -10.79
CA ARG A 20 -3.69 15.08 -11.67
C ARG A 20 -4.93 15.81 -11.16
N THR A 21 -5.96 15.07 -10.74
CA THR A 21 -7.19 15.67 -10.19
C THR A 21 -6.90 16.47 -8.92
N PHE A 22 -6.04 15.95 -8.06
CA PHE A 22 -5.63 16.68 -6.87
C PHE A 22 -4.89 17.97 -7.22
N PHE A 23 -3.90 17.91 -8.11
CA PHE A 23 -3.12 19.10 -8.51
C PHE A 23 -4.00 20.17 -9.15
N ASN A 24 -4.90 19.79 -10.05
CA ASN A 24 -5.79 20.73 -10.69
C ASN A 24 -6.76 21.41 -9.71
N ASN A 25 -7.20 20.70 -8.66
CA ASN A 25 -8.16 21.25 -7.70
C ASN A 25 -7.51 21.98 -6.52
N SER A 26 -6.28 21.58 -6.13
CA SER A 26 -5.64 22.07 -4.92
C SER A 26 -4.59 23.15 -5.15
N ILE A 27 -4.12 23.31 -6.39
CA ILE A 27 -3.12 24.32 -6.76
C ILE A 27 -3.74 25.25 -7.78
N PRO A 28 -4.28 26.43 -7.35
CA PRO A 28 -4.80 27.42 -8.27
C PRO A 28 -3.68 28.03 -9.13
N GLU A 29 -4.02 28.44 -10.35
CA GLU A 29 -3.07 29.08 -11.27
C GLU A 29 -2.53 30.40 -10.69
N ASP A 30 -3.34 31.13 -9.93
CA ASP A 30 -2.96 32.38 -9.26
C ASP A 30 -1.72 32.23 -8.38
N LEU A 31 -1.54 31.03 -7.78
CA LEU A 31 -0.37 30.73 -6.94
C LEU A 31 0.93 30.67 -7.76
N TRP A 32 0.84 30.22 -8.99
CA TRP A 32 1.94 30.21 -9.93
C TRP A 32 2.29 31.63 -10.40
N GLU A 33 1.27 32.45 -10.71
CA GLU A 33 1.47 33.84 -11.12
C GLU A 33 2.14 34.67 -10.01
N ALA A 34 1.68 34.51 -8.77
CA ALA A 34 2.30 35.14 -7.61
C ALA A 34 3.77 34.72 -7.45
N ALA A 35 4.08 33.44 -7.59
CA ALA A 35 5.45 32.93 -7.48
C ALA A 35 6.36 33.47 -8.60
N GLN A 36 5.83 33.70 -9.80
CA GLN A 36 6.58 34.34 -10.89
C GLN A 36 6.93 35.80 -10.57
N LEU A 37 6.01 36.54 -9.98
CA LEU A 37 6.26 37.91 -9.55
C LEU A 37 7.38 37.98 -8.49
N ASP A 38 7.45 36.97 -7.63
CA ASP A 38 8.53 36.80 -6.64
C ASP A 38 9.86 36.29 -7.24
N GLY A 39 9.93 36.13 -8.59
CA GLY A 39 11.12 35.65 -9.28
C GLY A 39 11.40 34.15 -9.10
N CYS A 40 10.41 33.37 -8.66
CA CYS A 40 10.57 31.94 -8.45
C CYS A 40 10.51 31.17 -9.78
N GLY A 41 11.56 30.42 -10.11
CA GLY A 41 11.58 29.54 -11.26
C GLY A 41 10.76 28.26 -11.04
N TYR A 42 10.48 27.50 -12.12
CA TYR A 42 9.68 26.26 -12.09
C TYR A 42 10.14 25.23 -11.05
N LEU A 43 11.44 25.00 -10.93
CA LEU A 43 11.98 24.06 -9.94
C LEU A 43 11.79 24.57 -8.52
N GLY A 44 11.99 25.88 -8.30
CA GLY A 44 11.76 26.50 -7.00
C GLY A 44 10.31 26.41 -6.57
N PHE A 45 9.39 26.70 -7.46
CA PHE A 45 7.95 26.55 -7.26
C PHE A 45 7.56 25.11 -6.90
N PHE A 46 8.07 24.14 -7.66
CA PHE A 46 7.79 22.73 -7.40
C PHE A 46 8.24 22.28 -6.01
N PHE A 47 9.50 22.54 -5.64
CA PHE A 47 10.05 22.04 -4.37
C PHE A 47 9.59 22.83 -3.16
N LYS A 48 9.38 24.15 -3.28
CA LYS A 48 9.03 25.01 -2.15
C LYS A 48 7.53 25.12 -1.91
N ILE A 49 6.71 25.01 -2.94
CA ILE A 49 5.27 25.26 -2.85
C ILE A 49 4.48 23.99 -3.16
N VAL A 50 4.63 23.41 -4.36
CA VAL A 50 3.82 22.28 -4.82
C VAL A 50 4.05 21.04 -3.95
N LEU A 51 5.29 20.65 -3.74
CA LEU A 51 5.63 19.43 -3.01
C LEU A 51 5.17 19.47 -1.53
N PRO A 52 5.38 20.55 -0.76
CA PRO A 52 4.86 20.64 0.60
C PRO A 52 3.33 20.64 0.67
N LEU A 53 2.65 21.28 -0.28
CA LEU A 53 1.19 21.34 -0.34
C LEU A 53 0.59 19.97 -0.68
N SER A 54 1.32 19.18 -1.47
CA SER A 54 0.89 17.86 -1.97
C SER A 54 1.21 16.70 -1.02
N LYS A 55 1.75 16.94 0.17
CA LYS A 55 2.15 15.87 1.12
C LYS A 55 1.03 14.86 1.40
N ALA A 56 -0.22 15.33 1.48
CA ALA A 56 -1.37 14.47 1.76
C ALA A 56 -1.60 13.46 0.61
N VAL A 57 -1.66 13.91 -0.64
CA VAL A 57 -1.89 13.02 -1.78
C VAL A 57 -0.70 12.10 -2.02
N ILE A 58 0.51 12.58 -1.82
CA ILE A 58 1.73 11.75 -1.90
C ILE A 58 1.69 10.63 -0.86
N ALA A 59 1.30 10.93 0.39
CA ALA A 59 1.16 9.94 1.44
C ALA A 59 0.10 8.87 1.11
N VAL A 60 -1.04 9.27 0.53
CA VAL A 60 -2.10 8.33 0.10
C VAL A 60 -1.61 7.43 -1.03
N ILE A 61 -0.98 8.00 -2.07
CA ILE A 61 -0.45 7.22 -3.20
C ILE A 61 0.65 6.27 -2.72
N ALA A 62 1.54 6.72 -1.83
CA ALA A 62 2.59 5.89 -1.25
C ALA A 62 2.00 4.73 -0.43
N LEU A 63 0.96 5.00 0.37
CA LEU A 63 0.26 3.94 1.12
C LEU A 63 -0.36 2.90 0.19
N TRP A 64 -1.08 3.33 -0.84
CA TRP A 64 -1.68 2.41 -1.80
C TRP A 64 -0.65 1.58 -2.55
N ALA A 65 0.48 2.18 -2.92
CA ALA A 65 1.58 1.47 -3.55
C ALA A 65 2.19 0.43 -2.60
N ALA A 66 2.42 0.80 -1.35
CA ALA A 66 2.96 -0.09 -0.33
C ALA A 66 2.02 -1.26 0.00
N VAL A 67 0.73 -1.00 0.19
CA VAL A 67 -0.29 -2.04 0.41
C VAL A 67 -0.43 -2.94 -0.82
N GLY A 68 -0.42 -2.35 -2.02
CA GLY A 68 -0.45 -3.11 -3.27
C GLY A 68 0.75 -4.03 -3.43
N GLN A 69 1.94 -3.56 -3.06
CA GLN A 69 3.17 -4.37 -3.07
C GLN A 69 3.15 -5.46 -2.00
N TRP A 70 2.66 -5.14 -0.80
CA TRP A 70 2.50 -6.11 0.28
C TRP A 70 1.57 -7.27 -0.11
N ASN A 71 0.49 -6.97 -0.81
CA ASN A 71 -0.49 -7.96 -1.27
C ASN A 71 -0.12 -8.64 -2.61
N SER A 72 1.05 -8.38 -3.19
CA SER A 72 1.47 -8.92 -4.49
C SER A 72 1.93 -10.38 -4.45
N TYR A 73 1.53 -11.15 -3.43
CA TYR A 73 1.91 -12.55 -3.23
C TYR A 73 1.56 -13.46 -4.42
N PHE A 74 0.47 -13.18 -5.13
CA PHE A 74 -0.02 -14.01 -6.23
C PHE A 74 0.97 -14.07 -7.41
N ASN A 75 1.57 -12.92 -7.76
CA ASN A 75 2.59 -12.87 -8.79
C ASN A 75 3.85 -13.62 -8.36
N ALA A 76 4.24 -13.47 -7.10
CA ALA A 76 5.39 -14.18 -6.55
C ALA A 76 5.16 -15.70 -6.50
N LEU A 77 3.95 -16.15 -6.15
CA LEU A 77 3.57 -17.56 -6.13
C LEU A 77 3.72 -18.23 -7.51
N ILE A 78 3.40 -17.49 -8.60
CA ILE A 78 3.48 -18.03 -9.96
C ILE A 78 4.90 -18.01 -10.53
N TYR A 79 5.66 -16.96 -10.24
CA TYR A 79 6.92 -16.69 -10.94
C TYR A 79 8.18 -17.00 -10.13
N ILE A 80 8.11 -17.02 -8.80
CA ILE A 80 9.27 -17.21 -7.92
C ILE A 80 9.31 -18.66 -7.45
N ARG A 81 10.33 -19.40 -7.90
CA ARG A 81 10.59 -20.79 -7.47
C ARG A 81 11.59 -20.89 -6.34
N SER A 82 12.43 -19.88 -6.17
CA SER A 82 13.48 -19.86 -5.13
C SER A 82 12.87 -19.50 -3.78
N GLU A 83 13.04 -20.34 -2.77
CA GLU A 83 12.52 -20.14 -1.41
C GLU A 83 13.10 -18.88 -0.75
N SER A 84 14.35 -18.56 -1.03
CA SER A 84 15.04 -17.39 -0.47
C SER A 84 14.48 -16.03 -0.93
N LEU A 85 13.74 -16.01 -2.03
CA LEU A 85 13.16 -14.79 -2.63
C LEU A 85 11.65 -14.70 -2.43
N GLN A 86 11.04 -15.63 -1.68
CA GLN A 86 9.61 -15.64 -1.44
C GLN A 86 9.19 -14.53 -0.48
N PRO A 87 8.17 -13.73 -0.81
CA PRO A 87 7.62 -12.76 0.12
C PRO A 87 6.96 -13.44 1.31
N LEU A 88 6.95 -12.74 2.45
CA LEU A 88 6.41 -13.22 3.72
C LEU A 88 5.00 -13.85 3.58
N GLN A 89 4.16 -13.29 2.74
CA GLN A 89 2.79 -13.79 2.51
C GLN A 89 2.75 -15.23 1.97
N ILE A 90 3.71 -15.62 1.13
CA ILE A 90 3.80 -16.99 0.62
C ILE A 90 4.21 -17.95 1.74
N VAL A 91 5.19 -17.55 2.54
CA VAL A 91 5.66 -18.36 3.69
C VAL A 91 4.54 -18.56 4.70
N LEU A 92 3.82 -17.50 5.05
CA LEU A 92 2.68 -17.60 5.96
C LEU A 92 1.57 -18.50 5.42
N ARG A 93 1.29 -18.42 4.11
CA ARG A 93 0.33 -19.31 3.46
C ARG A 93 0.79 -20.78 3.47
N SER A 94 2.06 -21.07 3.21
CA SER A 94 2.58 -22.45 3.24
C SER A 94 2.47 -23.07 4.62
N ILE A 95 2.76 -22.29 5.68
CA ILE A 95 2.59 -22.71 7.07
C ILE A 95 1.10 -22.99 7.36
N LEU A 96 0.19 -22.12 6.94
CA LEU A 96 -1.25 -22.30 7.14
C LEU A 96 -1.76 -23.58 6.48
N VAL A 97 -1.44 -23.78 5.20
CA VAL A 97 -1.88 -24.94 4.41
C VAL A 97 -1.26 -26.23 4.99
N GLY A 98 0.03 -26.21 5.34
CA GLY A 98 0.70 -27.36 5.95
C GLY A 98 0.04 -27.80 7.26
N ASN A 99 -0.28 -26.85 8.15
CA ASN A 99 -0.96 -27.16 9.40
C ASN A 99 -2.39 -27.65 9.22
N GLN A 100 -3.14 -27.11 8.27
CA GLN A 100 -4.48 -27.60 7.93
C GLN A 100 -4.43 -29.05 7.40
N THR A 101 -3.46 -29.34 6.55
CA THR A 101 -3.27 -30.70 6.01
C THR A 101 -2.92 -31.69 7.11
N MET A 102 -1.98 -31.33 8.02
CA MET A 102 -1.62 -32.16 9.16
C MET A 102 -2.82 -32.42 10.08
N SER A 103 -3.60 -31.40 10.39
CA SER A 103 -4.78 -31.54 11.25
C SER A 103 -5.87 -32.43 10.60
N ALA A 104 -6.00 -32.39 9.27
CA ALA A 104 -6.95 -33.23 8.53
C ALA A 104 -6.52 -34.69 8.44
N MET A 105 -5.22 -34.98 8.48
CA MET A 105 -4.67 -36.34 8.42
C MET A 105 -4.56 -37.01 9.80
N SER A 106 -4.68 -36.25 10.88
CA SER A 106 -4.61 -36.76 12.27
C SER A 106 -5.91 -37.47 12.65
N THR A 107 -5.82 -38.60 13.34
CA THR A 107 -6.96 -39.40 13.83
C THR A 107 -6.90 -39.61 15.34
N GLY A 108 -8.05 -39.79 15.98
CA GLY A 108 -8.15 -40.04 17.42
C GLY A 108 -7.88 -38.81 18.30
N ALA A 109 -7.33 -38.99 19.51
CA ALA A 109 -7.06 -37.92 20.45
C ALA A 109 -6.07 -36.88 19.91
N ALA A 110 -5.09 -37.33 19.15
CA ALA A 110 -4.10 -36.45 18.51
C ALA A 110 -4.74 -35.47 17.50
N ALA A 111 -5.88 -35.79 16.91
CA ALA A 111 -6.60 -34.91 15.99
C ALA A 111 -7.13 -33.64 16.68
N VAL A 112 -7.53 -33.75 17.95
CA VAL A 112 -8.04 -32.60 18.72
C VAL A 112 -6.90 -31.61 19.01
N GLU A 113 -5.75 -32.11 19.45
CA GLU A 113 -4.57 -31.28 19.73
C GLU A 113 -4.03 -30.64 18.44
N ALA A 114 -3.94 -31.41 17.35
CA ALA A 114 -3.51 -30.90 16.05
C ALA A 114 -4.43 -29.78 15.54
N LYS A 115 -5.74 -29.92 15.73
CA LYS A 115 -6.72 -28.90 15.35
C LYS A 115 -6.59 -27.62 16.18
N GLN A 116 -6.42 -27.75 17.51
CA GLN A 116 -6.19 -26.59 18.37
C GLN A 116 -4.91 -25.85 17.98
N MET A 117 -3.83 -26.58 17.71
CA MET A 117 -2.57 -26.01 17.25
C MET A 117 -2.74 -25.29 15.89
N ALA A 118 -3.45 -25.90 14.93
CA ALA A 118 -3.72 -25.30 13.64
C ALA A 118 -4.55 -23.99 13.75
N ASP A 119 -5.52 -23.95 14.67
CA ASP A 119 -6.30 -22.75 14.92
C ASP A 119 -5.45 -21.64 15.57
N LEU A 120 -4.59 -21.94 16.53
CA LEU A 120 -3.66 -20.98 17.12
C LEU A 120 -2.71 -20.38 16.07
N ILE A 121 -2.14 -21.22 15.21
CA ILE A 121 -1.26 -20.78 14.12
C ILE A 121 -2.01 -19.90 13.14
N LYS A 122 -3.26 -20.22 12.81
CA LYS A 122 -4.12 -19.41 11.95
C LYS A 122 -4.28 -17.98 12.49
N TYR A 123 -4.60 -17.83 13.77
CA TYR A 123 -4.74 -16.50 14.38
C TYR A 123 -3.40 -15.75 14.46
N ALA A 124 -2.31 -16.44 14.77
CA ALA A 124 -0.98 -15.86 14.77
C ALA A 124 -0.59 -15.31 13.39
N ILE A 125 -0.88 -16.06 12.32
CA ILE A 125 -0.64 -15.64 10.93
C ILE A 125 -1.43 -14.38 10.58
N ILE A 126 -2.70 -14.28 10.99
CA ILE A 126 -3.52 -13.08 10.75
C ILE A 126 -2.88 -11.86 11.40
N VAL A 127 -2.43 -11.97 12.64
CA VAL A 127 -1.77 -10.86 13.36
C VAL A 127 -0.47 -10.46 12.66
N VAL A 128 0.40 -11.44 12.36
CA VAL A 128 1.70 -11.18 11.71
C VAL A 128 1.53 -10.58 10.32
N SER A 129 0.55 -11.04 9.54
CA SER A 129 0.30 -10.50 8.19
C SER A 129 -0.29 -9.10 8.18
N SER A 130 -1.08 -8.72 9.20
CA SER A 130 -1.71 -7.41 9.30
C SER A 130 -0.85 -6.38 10.03
N ALA A 131 0.05 -6.80 10.92
CA ALA A 131 0.86 -5.91 11.74
C ALA A 131 1.63 -4.83 10.96
N PRO A 132 2.34 -5.13 9.86
CA PRO A 132 3.07 -4.10 9.12
C PRO A 132 2.17 -3.02 8.55
N ILE A 133 0.98 -3.39 8.05
CA ILE A 133 0.01 -2.43 7.50
C ILE A 133 -0.56 -1.57 8.63
N MET A 134 -0.87 -2.17 9.78
CA MET A 134 -1.35 -1.44 10.96
C MET A 134 -0.31 -0.46 11.49
N CYS A 135 0.97 -0.80 11.45
CA CYS A 135 2.06 0.10 11.84
C CYS A 135 2.25 1.28 10.86
N MET A 136 1.91 1.10 9.58
CA MET A 136 1.96 2.18 8.59
C MET A 136 0.83 3.19 8.75
N TYR A 137 -0.32 2.78 9.29
CA TYR A 137 -1.49 3.64 9.40
C TYR A 137 -1.25 4.95 10.18
N PRO A 138 -0.67 4.96 11.39
CA PRO A 138 -0.45 6.19 12.15
C PRO A 138 0.51 7.16 11.44
N LEU A 139 1.45 6.65 10.64
CA LEU A 139 2.35 7.49 9.85
C LEU A 139 1.59 8.28 8.77
N VAL A 140 0.63 7.63 8.13
CA VAL A 140 -0.18 8.23 7.05
C VAL A 140 -1.29 9.12 7.62
N GLN A 141 -1.89 8.75 8.74
CA GLN A 141 -2.97 9.49 9.40
C GLN A 141 -2.57 10.94 9.70
N LYS A 142 -1.31 11.17 10.11
CA LYS A 142 -0.78 12.51 10.39
C LYS A 142 -0.88 13.43 9.16
N TYR A 143 -0.60 12.90 7.97
CA TYR A 143 -0.65 13.67 6.71
C TYR A 143 -2.08 13.82 6.18
N PHE A 144 -2.95 12.85 6.48
CA PHE A 144 -4.35 12.87 6.08
C PHE A 144 -5.12 14.00 6.76
N ASN A 145 -4.92 14.17 8.07
CA ASN A 145 -5.57 15.22 8.84
C ASN A 145 -5.20 16.63 8.37
N GLN A 146 -3.98 16.82 7.90
CA GLN A 146 -3.53 18.10 7.35
C GLN A 146 -4.16 18.41 5.97
N GLY A 147 -4.40 17.39 5.14
CA GLY A 147 -4.99 17.57 3.81
C GLY A 147 -6.49 17.87 3.85
N VAL A 148 -7.22 17.30 4.79
CA VAL A 148 -8.68 17.53 4.94
C VAL A 148 -8.97 18.95 5.40
N MET A 149 -8.15 19.51 6.28
CA MET A 149 -8.33 20.89 6.75
C MET A 149 -8.15 21.93 5.64
N LEU A 150 -7.25 21.71 4.68
CA LEU A 150 -7.04 22.61 3.56
C LEU A 150 -8.20 22.58 2.55
N GLY A 151 -8.91 21.44 2.43
CA GLY A 151 -10.08 21.30 1.57
C GLY A 151 -11.35 21.93 2.13
N SER A 152 -11.47 22.04 3.46
CA SER A 152 -12.66 22.58 4.12
C SER A 152 -12.74 24.12 4.14
N LEU A 153 -11.65 24.80 3.81
CA LEU A 153 -11.60 26.28 3.76
C LEU A 153 -12.12 26.85 2.42
N LYS A 154 -12.51 25.99 1.48
CA LYS A 154 -13.09 26.38 0.17
C LYS A 154 -14.63 26.27 0.10
N GLY A 155 -15.31 26.11 1.27
CA GLY A 155 -16.76 26.11 1.35
C GLY A 155 -17.31 27.45 1.79
#